data_74a1144388971c2c3a5eaecb00a086d1
#
_entry.id   74a1144388971c2c3a5eaecb00a086d1
#
_cell.length_a   1.000
_cell.length_b   1.000
_cell.length_c   1.000
_cell.angle_alpha   90.00
_cell.angle_beta   90.00
_cell.angle_gamma   90.00
#
_symmetry.space_group_name_H-M   'P 1'
#
loop_
_entity.id
_entity.type
_entity.pdbx_description
1 polymer ?
#
loop_
_entity_poly.entity_id
_entity_poly.type
_entity_poly.pdbx_seq_one_letter_code
_entity_poly.pdbx_strand_id
1 'polypeptide(L)'
;MNHTKYLALLAGCWLVTACENPVDGDLNVDDLDAYTLIYTVNAVEDDSKSTLTFPLERDTVFAVYANLSCIRDPESDVTVEFRTAAELVDAYNEEKQTSYAAMPEACYTIDDTRAVIPAGKYVSSPVMIRLNSAAFDGVGTFLLPMTIERVTPGLPVSPTLGTAYLRINGTYTTNPFRPIDRSGWSVEGFSTEEPEAQTGYDDNGKASSAIDDIPCTYWGTQWRDAKPGPPHWITIDMGKSEELHGFTIRGRADPFTSDTPKASGNPRIFNVDVSDDNASWTRVGTFTVENRIENEVYLDHKATARYFRITVTATQGDMYQTCIADIEAF
;
A
#
# COMPACT_ATOMS: atom_id res chain seq x y z
N MET A 1 50.30 18.76 -55.68
CA MET A 1 50.26 17.29 -55.51
C MET A 1 48.95 16.95 -54.77
N ASN A 2 48.01 16.43 -55.56
CA ASN A 2 46.63 16.15 -55.15
C ASN A 2 46.56 14.80 -54.52
N HIS A 3 45.91 14.70 -53.36
CA HIS A 3 45.38 13.43 -52.83
C HIS A 3 43.89 13.56 -52.57
N THR A 4 43.13 13.09 -53.51
CA THR A 4 41.69 12.88 -53.43
C THR A 4 41.43 11.68 -52.55
N LYS A 5 40.73 11.85 -51.41
CA LYS A 5 40.25 10.76 -50.56
C LYS A 5 38.81 10.44 -50.96
N TYR A 6 38.60 9.24 -51.47
CA TYR A 6 37.28 8.66 -51.71
C TYR A 6 36.65 8.30 -50.38
N LEU A 7 35.50 8.90 -50.09
CA LEU A 7 34.62 8.54 -48.97
C LEU A 7 33.65 7.48 -49.51
N ALA A 8 33.85 6.23 -49.13
CA ALA A 8 32.91 5.16 -49.41
C ALA A 8 31.72 5.26 -48.43
N LEU A 9 30.56 5.61 -48.96
CA LEU A 9 29.29 5.58 -48.25
C LEU A 9 28.84 4.13 -48.17
N LEU A 10 29.00 3.46 -47.04
CA LEU A 10 28.36 2.19 -46.72
C LEU A 10 26.91 2.48 -46.35
N ALA A 11 26.00 2.29 -47.29
CA ALA A 11 24.56 2.20 -47.04
C ALA A 11 24.29 0.90 -46.27
N GLY A 12 24.20 1.00 -44.96
CA GLY A 12 23.70 -0.09 -44.14
C GLY A 12 22.22 -0.30 -44.41
N CYS A 13 21.87 -1.33 -45.16
CA CYS A 13 20.52 -1.88 -45.18
C CYS A 13 20.20 -2.42 -43.79
N TRP A 14 19.44 -1.69 -43.04
CA TRP A 14 18.75 -2.23 -41.89
C TRP A 14 17.63 -3.14 -42.42
N LEU A 15 17.92 -4.44 -42.47
CA LEU A 15 16.88 -5.45 -42.55
C LEU A 15 16.09 -5.37 -41.25
N VAL A 16 14.96 -4.69 -41.29
CA VAL A 16 13.89 -4.86 -40.33
C VAL A 16 13.41 -6.29 -40.54
N THR A 17 13.97 -7.25 -39.82
CA THR A 17 13.30 -8.53 -39.62
C THR A 17 12.06 -8.21 -38.83
N ALA A 18 10.93 -8.00 -39.49
CA ALA A 18 9.64 -8.20 -38.89
C ALA A 18 9.71 -9.56 -38.19
N CYS A 19 9.51 -9.61 -36.87
CA CYS A 19 9.19 -10.84 -36.22
C CYS A 19 7.85 -11.32 -36.78
N GLU A 20 7.91 -12.00 -37.93
CA GLU A 20 6.93 -13.01 -38.22
C GLU A 20 7.15 -14.10 -37.17
N ASN A 21 6.38 -14.06 -36.09
CA ASN A 21 6.01 -15.28 -35.43
C ASN A 21 5.21 -16.05 -36.47
N PRO A 22 5.76 -17.10 -37.09
CA PRO A 22 4.92 -18.00 -37.84
C PRO A 22 3.97 -18.58 -36.76
N VAL A 23 2.72 -18.20 -36.82
CA VAL A 23 1.67 -19.05 -36.32
C VAL A 23 1.70 -20.25 -37.29
N ASP A 24 2.67 -21.15 -37.02
CA ASP A 24 2.70 -22.45 -37.68
C ASP A 24 1.57 -23.30 -37.12
N GLY A 25 0.42 -23.07 -37.64
CA GLY A 25 -0.79 -23.83 -37.44
C GLY A 25 -1.81 -23.22 -38.36
N ASP A 26 -2.11 -23.90 -39.44
CA ASP A 26 -3.32 -23.61 -40.18
C ASP A 26 -4.47 -23.57 -39.16
N LEU A 27 -5.15 -22.41 -39.06
CA LEU A 27 -6.39 -22.31 -38.30
C LEU A 27 -7.26 -23.48 -38.75
N ASN A 28 -7.55 -24.43 -37.84
CA ASN A 28 -8.47 -25.50 -38.16
C ASN A 28 -9.86 -24.88 -38.30
N VAL A 29 -10.20 -24.45 -39.50
CA VAL A 29 -11.50 -23.81 -39.79
C VAL A 29 -12.69 -24.73 -39.54
N ASP A 30 -12.44 -26.04 -39.37
CA ASP A 30 -13.46 -27.03 -39.04
C ASP A 30 -13.73 -27.12 -37.53
N ASP A 31 -12.85 -26.55 -36.69
CA ASP A 31 -13.01 -26.51 -35.22
C ASP A 31 -12.63 -25.12 -34.67
N LEU A 32 -13.41 -24.12 -35.05
CA LEU A 32 -13.22 -22.74 -34.57
C LEU A 32 -13.59 -22.59 -33.07
N ASP A 33 -14.34 -23.53 -32.53
CA ASP A 33 -14.71 -23.54 -31.11
C ASP A 33 -13.48 -23.86 -30.20
N ALA A 34 -12.46 -24.54 -30.75
CA ALA A 34 -11.19 -24.76 -30.04
C ALA A 34 -10.44 -23.46 -29.70
N TYR A 35 -10.74 -22.35 -30.39
CA TYR A 35 -10.18 -21.03 -30.09
C TYR A 35 -11.05 -20.17 -29.20
N THR A 36 -12.13 -20.76 -28.65
CA THR A 36 -13.04 -20.07 -27.75
C THR A 36 -12.59 -20.23 -26.31
N LEU A 37 -12.37 -19.10 -25.61
CA LEU A 37 -11.94 -19.08 -24.21
C LEU A 37 -12.74 -18.06 -23.42
N ILE A 38 -13.12 -18.42 -22.20
CA ILE A 38 -13.66 -17.50 -21.21
C ILE A 38 -12.51 -17.04 -20.29
N TYR A 39 -12.45 -15.74 -20.00
CA TYR A 39 -11.44 -15.16 -19.14
C TYR A 39 -12.03 -13.94 -18.39
N THR A 40 -11.31 -13.41 -17.40
CA THR A 40 -11.61 -12.11 -16.81
C THR A 40 -10.51 -11.09 -17.09
N VAL A 41 -10.90 -9.91 -17.55
CA VAL A 41 -9.95 -8.82 -17.82
C VAL A 41 -9.24 -8.33 -16.55
N ASN A 42 -9.87 -8.54 -15.39
CA ASN A 42 -9.28 -8.21 -14.09
C ASN A 42 -8.13 -9.15 -13.69
N ALA A 43 -7.94 -10.27 -14.42
CA ALA A 43 -6.79 -11.16 -14.23
C ALA A 43 -5.54 -10.71 -14.99
N VAL A 44 -5.65 -9.73 -15.90
CA VAL A 44 -4.50 -9.17 -16.58
C VAL A 44 -3.64 -8.43 -15.55
N GLU A 45 -2.33 -8.69 -15.55
CA GLU A 45 -1.36 -8.04 -14.68
C GLU A 45 -1.20 -6.55 -15.06
N ASP A 46 -2.18 -5.76 -14.69
CA ASP A 46 -2.23 -4.31 -14.86
C ASP A 46 -2.87 -3.72 -13.61
N ASP A 47 -2.14 -2.89 -12.90
CA ASP A 47 -2.59 -2.30 -11.63
C ASP A 47 -3.91 -1.55 -11.78
N SER A 48 -4.17 -0.94 -12.93
CA SER A 48 -5.43 -0.25 -13.21
C SER A 48 -6.65 -1.18 -13.25
N LYS A 49 -6.46 -2.49 -13.44
CA LYS A 49 -7.52 -3.49 -13.55
C LYS A 49 -7.66 -4.37 -12.33
N SER A 50 -6.59 -4.53 -11.56
CA SER A 50 -6.50 -5.44 -10.44
C SER A 50 -6.30 -4.77 -9.07
N THR A 51 -6.06 -3.44 -9.05
CA THR A 51 -5.91 -2.68 -7.80
C THR A 51 -7.05 -1.68 -7.66
N LEU A 52 -7.70 -1.70 -6.50
CA LEU A 52 -8.68 -0.71 -6.09
C LEU A 52 -8.21 -0.02 -4.82
N THR A 53 -7.95 1.28 -4.90
CA THR A 53 -7.78 2.15 -3.73
C THR A 53 -9.08 2.90 -3.51
N PHE A 54 -9.62 2.85 -2.30
CA PHE A 54 -10.90 3.47 -1.98
C PHE A 54 -10.88 4.16 -0.61
N PRO A 55 -11.70 5.21 -0.41
CA PRO A 55 -11.80 5.88 0.87
C PRO A 55 -12.59 5.05 1.88
N LEU A 56 -12.03 4.84 3.08
CA LEU A 56 -12.68 4.11 4.17
C LEU A 56 -13.83 4.88 4.83
N GLU A 57 -14.02 6.16 4.49
CA GLU A 57 -15.14 6.98 4.99
C GLU A 57 -16.47 6.63 4.34
N ARG A 58 -16.50 5.79 3.32
CA ARG A 58 -17.72 5.41 2.62
C ARG A 58 -17.61 4.06 1.92
N ASP A 59 -18.74 3.38 1.84
CA ASP A 59 -18.84 2.16 1.05
C ASP A 59 -18.57 2.44 -0.43
N THR A 60 -17.92 1.48 -1.06
CA THR A 60 -17.54 1.55 -2.47
C THR A 60 -17.99 0.28 -3.18
N VAL A 61 -18.29 0.42 -4.47
CA VAL A 61 -18.69 -0.72 -5.31
C VAL A 61 -17.75 -0.79 -6.50
N PHE A 62 -17.31 -1.99 -6.83
CA PHE A 62 -16.56 -2.23 -8.07
C PHE A 62 -17.08 -3.48 -8.77
N ALA A 63 -16.66 -3.68 -10.03
CA ALA A 63 -17.20 -4.72 -10.90
C ALA A 63 -16.11 -5.62 -11.46
N VAL A 64 -16.43 -6.92 -11.53
CA VAL A 64 -15.65 -7.92 -12.25
C VAL A 64 -16.46 -8.41 -13.43
N TYR A 65 -15.80 -8.62 -14.57
CA TYR A 65 -16.44 -9.04 -15.81
C TYR A 65 -15.83 -10.32 -16.33
N ALA A 66 -16.67 -11.19 -16.92
CA ALA A 66 -16.21 -12.24 -17.78
C ALA A 66 -16.14 -11.75 -19.24
N ASN A 67 -15.14 -12.22 -19.94
CA ASN A 67 -14.91 -11.91 -21.35
C ASN A 67 -14.82 -13.20 -22.15
N LEU A 68 -15.27 -13.12 -23.39
CA LEU A 68 -15.20 -14.21 -24.37
C LEU A 68 -14.19 -13.84 -25.44
N SER A 69 -13.19 -14.68 -25.62
CA SER A 69 -12.35 -14.70 -26.83
C SER A 69 -12.86 -15.78 -27.74
N CYS A 70 -13.24 -15.44 -28.98
CA CYS A 70 -13.74 -16.39 -29.97
C CYS A 70 -13.51 -15.85 -31.39
N ILE A 71 -13.60 -16.73 -32.36
CA ILE A 71 -13.50 -16.39 -33.82
C ILE A 71 -14.90 -16.12 -34.39
N ARG A 72 -15.92 -16.76 -33.84
CA ARG A 72 -17.34 -16.56 -34.24
C ARG A 72 -18.13 -15.95 -33.11
N ASP A 73 -19.08 -15.10 -33.45
CA ASP A 73 -20.00 -14.54 -32.48
C ASP A 73 -20.78 -15.64 -31.74
N PRO A 74 -20.96 -15.52 -30.44
CA PRO A 74 -21.75 -16.48 -29.69
C PRO A 74 -23.20 -16.42 -30.14
N GLU A 75 -23.77 -17.57 -30.49
CA GLU A 75 -25.16 -17.67 -30.99
C GLU A 75 -26.19 -17.67 -29.84
N SER A 76 -25.76 -17.94 -28.62
CA SER A 76 -26.58 -17.98 -27.43
C SER A 76 -25.89 -17.30 -26.27
N ASP A 77 -26.66 -16.96 -25.24
CA ASP A 77 -26.13 -16.43 -23.99
C ASP A 77 -25.16 -17.42 -23.32
N VAL A 78 -24.07 -16.88 -22.77
CA VAL A 78 -23.09 -17.63 -21.98
C VAL A 78 -23.17 -17.16 -20.54
N THR A 79 -23.53 -18.04 -19.63
CA THR A 79 -23.54 -17.77 -18.18
C THR A 79 -22.21 -18.19 -17.59
N VAL A 80 -21.58 -17.26 -16.87
CA VAL A 80 -20.31 -17.47 -16.14
C VAL A 80 -20.57 -17.28 -14.66
N GLU A 81 -20.24 -18.28 -13.86
CA GLU A 81 -20.34 -18.22 -12.41
C GLU A 81 -18.95 -18.00 -11.81
N PHE A 82 -18.84 -16.99 -10.95
CA PHE A 82 -17.64 -16.71 -10.20
C PHE A 82 -17.76 -17.21 -8.76
N ARG A 83 -16.63 -17.42 -8.13
CA ARG A 83 -16.54 -17.57 -6.67
C ARG A 83 -15.34 -16.81 -6.11
N THR A 84 -15.38 -16.48 -4.85
CA THR A 84 -14.19 -16.05 -4.11
C THR A 84 -13.31 -17.26 -3.80
N ALA A 85 -11.99 -17.06 -3.75
CA ALA A 85 -11.01 -18.13 -3.64
C ALA A 85 -9.88 -17.75 -2.67
N ALA A 86 -10.22 -17.50 -1.40
CA ALA A 86 -9.26 -17.08 -0.36
C ALA A 86 -8.11 -18.09 -0.20
N GLU A 87 -8.33 -19.37 -0.51
CA GLU A 87 -7.33 -20.43 -0.50
C GLU A 87 -6.18 -20.23 -1.51
N LEU A 88 -6.34 -19.30 -2.46
CA LEU A 88 -5.30 -18.99 -3.45
C LEU A 88 -4.32 -17.88 -2.99
N VAL A 89 -4.59 -17.24 -1.85
CA VAL A 89 -3.82 -16.09 -1.38
C VAL A 89 -2.38 -16.49 -1.06
N ASP A 90 -2.16 -17.58 -0.35
CA ASP A 90 -0.83 -18.04 0.04
C ASP A 90 0.02 -18.38 -1.18
N ALA A 91 -0.55 -19.09 -2.17
CA ALA A 91 0.15 -19.42 -3.40
C ALA A 91 0.51 -18.17 -4.22
N TYR A 92 -0.39 -17.19 -4.29
CA TYR A 92 -0.11 -15.90 -4.91
C TYR A 92 1.03 -15.16 -4.22
N ASN A 93 0.99 -15.09 -2.89
CA ASN A 93 2.03 -14.43 -2.10
C ASN A 93 3.41 -15.09 -2.30
N GLU A 94 3.45 -16.43 -2.36
CA GLU A 94 4.68 -17.16 -2.63
C GLU A 94 5.23 -16.87 -4.03
N GLU A 95 4.36 -16.92 -5.06
CA GLU A 95 4.74 -16.65 -6.45
C GLU A 95 5.24 -15.21 -6.66
N LYS A 96 4.50 -14.24 -6.11
CA LYS A 96 4.77 -12.80 -6.31
C LYS A 96 5.71 -12.19 -5.27
N GLN A 97 6.17 -12.98 -4.28
CA GLN A 97 7.00 -12.50 -3.15
C GLN A 97 6.36 -11.35 -2.40
N THR A 98 5.04 -11.48 -2.11
CA THR A 98 4.22 -10.53 -1.37
C THR A 98 3.73 -11.14 -0.06
N SER A 99 2.99 -10.35 0.75
CA SER A 99 2.46 -10.79 2.06
C SER A 99 1.03 -10.27 2.28
N TYR A 100 0.21 -10.24 1.25
CA TYR A 100 -1.18 -9.79 1.39
C TYR A 100 -1.97 -10.73 2.29
N ALA A 101 -2.79 -10.16 3.16
CA ALA A 101 -3.82 -10.91 3.86
C ALA A 101 -5.01 -11.20 2.92
N ALA A 102 -5.67 -12.34 3.11
CA ALA A 102 -6.95 -12.60 2.47
C ALA A 102 -7.98 -11.56 2.94
N MET A 103 -8.81 -11.07 2.02
CA MET A 103 -9.84 -10.11 2.38
C MET A 103 -10.90 -10.75 3.30
N PRO A 104 -11.16 -10.19 4.50
CA PRO A 104 -12.17 -10.73 5.41
C PRO A 104 -13.57 -10.70 4.80
N GLU A 105 -14.35 -11.75 5.01
CA GLU A 105 -15.72 -11.84 4.48
C GLU A 105 -16.65 -10.71 4.96
N ALA A 106 -16.40 -10.16 6.16
CA ALA A 106 -17.17 -9.03 6.68
C ALA A 106 -16.95 -7.74 5.88
N CYS A 107 -15.82 -7.62 5.16
CA CYS A 107 -15.43 -6.41 4.45
C CYS A 107 -16.09 -6.26 3.08
N TYR A 108 -16.81 -7.28 2.57
CA TYR A 108 -17.48 -7.20 1.27
C TYR A 108 -18.76 -8.03 1.19
N THR A 109 -19.58 -7.72 0.19
CA THR A 109 -20.74 -8.53 -0.21
C THR A 109 -20.80 -8.64 -1.73
N ILE A 110 -21.28 -9.78 -2.22
CA ILE A 110 -21.53 -10.03 -3.64
C ILE A 110 -22.98 -10.52 -3.75
N ASP A 111 -23.84 -9.71 -4.37
CA ASP A 111 -25.28 -10.01 -4.44
C ASP A 111 -25.60 -11.19 -5.37
N ASP A 112 -24.88 -11.26 -6.50
CA ASP A 112 -24.97 -12.36 -7.47
C ASP A 112 -23.58 -12.61 -8.08
N THR A 113 -23.16 -13.86 -8.06
CA THR A 113 -21.86 -14.28 -8.63
C THR A 113 -21.97 -14.64 -10.10
N ARG A 114 -23.15 -14.57 -10.69
CA ARG A 114 -23.41 -14.92 -12.09
C ARG A 114 -23.30 -13.69 -12.98
N ALA A 115 -22.56 -13.86 -14.05
CA ALA A 115 -22.44 -12.90 -15.13
C ALA A 115 -22.93 -13.53 -16.42
N VAL A 116 -23.62 -12.79 -17.27
CA VAL A 116 -24.14 -13.29 -18.55
C VAL A 116 -23.50 -12.49 -19.69
N ILE A 117 -22.87 -13.20 -20.62
CA ILE A 117 -22.42 -12.67 -21.90
C ILE A 117 -23.58 -12.90 -22.89
N PRO A 118 -24.29 -11.85 -23.35
CA PRO A 118 -25.43 -12.04 -24.27
C PRO A 118 -24.96 -12.55 -25.64
N ALA A 119 -25.84 -13.22 -26.35
CA ALA A 119 -25.61 -13.62 -27.74
C ALA A 119 -25.10 -12.44 -28.58
N GLY A 120 -24.07 -12.65 -29.38
CA GLY A 120 -23.42 -11.62 -30.21
C GLY A 120 -22.61 -10.60 -29.40
N LYS A 121 -22.29 -10.83 -28.13
CA LYS A 121 -21.45 -9.98 -27.27
C LYS A 121 -20.26 -10.76 -26.74
N TYR A 122 -19.22 -9.99 -26.31
CA TYR A 122 -17.95 -10.54 -25.82
C TYR A 122 -17.65 -10.21 -24.36
N VAL A 123 -18.52 -9.41 -23.74
CA VAL A 123 -18.36 -8.95 -22.35
C VAL A 123 -19.66 -9.23 -21.61
N SER A 124 -19.55 -9.74 -20.41
CA SER A 124 -20.68 -10.07 -19.55
C SER A 124 -21.31 -8.82 -18.90
N SER A 125 -22.50 -9.06 -18.29
CA SER A 125 -22.96 -8.23 -17.18
C SER A 125 -21.92 -8.25 -16.04
N PRO A 126 -21.84 -7.17 -15.22
CA PRO A 126 -20.92 -7.11 -14.09
C PRO A 126 -21.33 -8.06 -12.95
N VAL A 127 -20.35 -8.65 -12.30
CA VAL A 127 -20.47 -9.13 -10.92
C VAL A 127 -20.07 -7.97 -10.01
N MET A 128 -21.02 -7.49 -9.21
CA MET A 128 -20.84 -6.32 -8.36
C MET A 128 -20.33 -6.73 -6.97
N ILE A 129 -19.19 -6.19 -6.57
CA ILE A 129 -18.60 -6.38 -5.25
C ILE A 129 -18.76 -5.07 -4.48
N ARG A 130 -19.49 -5.13 -3.36
CA ARG A 130 -19.70 -3.98 -2.47
C ARG A 130 -18.76 -4.08 -1.30
N LEU A 131 -17.96 -3.06 -1.07
CA LEU A 131 -17.07 -2.97 0.08
C LEU A 131 -17.80 -2.31 1.24
N ASN A 132 -17.78 -2.97 2.39
CA ASN A 132 -18.28 -2.45 3.66
C ASN A 132 -17.13 -1.76 4.39
N SER A 133 -17.00 -0.46 4.22
CA SER A 133 -15.89 0.34 4.77
C SER A 133 -15.79 0.24 6.30
N ALA A 134 -16.93 0.15 7.00
CA ALA A 134 -16.99 0.06 8.46
C ALA A 134 -16.43 -1.27 9.03
N ALA A 135 -16.24 -2.27 8.19
CA ALA A 135 -15.67 -3.55 8.62
C ALA A 135 -14.13 -3.61 8.49
N PHE A 136 -13.50 -2.60 7.90
CA PHE A 136 -12.06 -2.49 7.85
C PHE A 136 -11.54 -1.93 9.18
N ASP A 137 -10.50 -2.52 9.71
CA ASP A 137 -9.88 -2.12 10.98
C ASP A 137 -8.57 -1.33 10.80
N GLY A 138 -8.29 -0.91 9.56
CA GLY A 138 -7.14 -0.11 9.18
C GLY A 138 -6.99 0.07 7.67
N VAL A 139 -5.85 0.61 7.24
CA VAL A 139 -5.56 0.93 5.83
C VAL A 139 -4.88 -0.21 5.06
N GLY A 140 -4.86 -1.41 5.60
CA GLY A 140 -4.17 -2.57 5.00
C GLY A 140 -4.65 -2.89 3.59
N THR A 141 -3.75 -3.47 2.81
CA THR A 141 -4.07 -3.99 1.49
C THR A 141 -4.42 -5.47 1.58
N PHE A 142 -5.63 -5.80 1.16
CA PHE A 142 -6.13 -7.17 1.12
C PHE A 142 -6.12 -7.72 -0.30
N LEU A 143 -5.98 -9.05 -0.42
CA LEU A 143 -6.13 -9.77 -1.68
C LEU A 143 -7.48 -10.50 -1.69
N LEU A 144 -8.28 -10.24 -2.74
CA LEU A 144 -9.54 -10.91 -3.00
C LEU A 144 -9.46 -11.65 -4.34
N PRO A 145 -9.10 -12.95 -4.37
CA PRO A 145 -9.13 -13.73 -5.59
C PRO A 145 -10.60 -14.04 -5.97
N MET A 146 -10.94 -13.71 -7.23
CA MET A 146 -12.21 -14.03 -7.88
C MET A 146 -11.95 -14.98 -9.04
N THR A 147 -12.39 -16.23 -8.93
CA THR A 147 -12.16 -17.25 -9.97
C THR A 147 -13.43 -17.62 -10.70
N ILE A 148 -13.31 -17.91 -11.99
CA ILE A 148 -14.40 -18.51 -12.78
C ILE A 148 -14.55 -19.96 -12.35
N GLU A 149 -15.68 -20.31 -11.79
CA GLU A 149 -15.98 -21.64 -11.29
C GLU A 149 -16.67 -22.52 -12.35
N ARG A 150 -17.63 -21.93 -13.08
CA ARG A 150 -18.42 -22.66 -14.07
C ARG A 150 -18.84 -21.76 -15.22
N VAL A 151 -18.91 -22.37 -16.41
CA VAL A 151 -19.41 -21.72 -17.63
C VAL A 151 -20.50 -22.62 -18.25
N THR A 152 -21.62 -21.98 -18.66
CA THR A 152 -22.74 -22.66 -19.29
C THR A 152 -23.15 -21.92 -20.57
N PRO A 153 -23.12 -22.52 -21.77
CA PRO A 153 -22.63 -23.87 -22.03
C PRO A 153 -21.15 -24.06 -21.68
N GLY A 154 -20.70 -25.31 -21.53
CA GLY A 154 -19.36 -25.66 -21.05
C GLY A 154 -18.24 -25.22 -22.00
N LEU A 155 -17.90 -23.93 -22.02
CA LEU A 155 -16.75 -23.38 -22.74
C LEU A 155 -15.48 -23.44 -21.89
N PRO A 156 -14.29 -23.61 -22.48
CA PRO A 156 -13.04 -23.65 -21.75
C PRO A 156 -12.72 -22.30 -21.09
N VAL A 157 -12.19 -22.34 -19.89
CA VAL A 157 -11.71 -21.17 -19.16
C VAL A 157 -10.20 -21.04 -19.39
N SER A 158 -9.72 -19.81 -19.58
CA SER A 158 -8.30 -19.54 -19.71
C SER A 158 -7.55 -20.01 -18.45
N PRO A 159 -6.50 -20.83 -18.59
CA PRO A 159 -5.73 -21.31 -17.44
C PRO A 159 -4.95 -20.21 -16.72
N THR A 160 -4.65 -19.10 -17.40
CA THR A 160 -3.87 -17.99 -16.85
C THR A 160 -4.72 -16.77 -16.50
N LEU A 161 -5.90 -16.62 -17.13
CA LEU A 161 -6.76 -15.45 -16.95
C LEU A 161 -8.14 -15.82 -16.40
N GLY A 162 -8.27 -17.00 -15.80
CA GLY A 162 -9.50 -17.48 -15.18
C GLY A 162 -9.71 -16.98 -13.73
N THR A 163 -8.66 -16.40 -13.11
CA THR A 163 -8.70 -15.87 -11.75
C THR A 163 -8.20 -14.43 -11.72
N ALA A 164 -9.02 -13.52 -11.23
CA ALA A 164 -8.63 -12.15 -10.94
C ALA A 164 -8.14 -12.06 -9.48
N TYR A 165 -6.91 -11.60 -9.27
CA TYR A 165 -6.34 -11.32 -7.97
C TYR A 165 -6.50 -9.83 -7.66
N LEU A 166 -7.60 -9.47 -7.01
CA LEU A 166 -7.96 -8.09 -6.74
C LEU A 166 -7.25 -7.60 -5.47
N ARG A 167 -6.41 -6.58 -5.61
CA ARG A 167 -5.75 -5.89 -4.50
C ARG A 167 -6.64 -4.75 -4.03
N ILE A 168 -7.18 -4.87 -2.84
CA ILE A 168 -8.13 -3.92 -2.26
C ILE A 168 -7.40 -3.14 -1.17
N ASN A 169 -7.21 -1.83 -1.40
CA ASN A 169 -6.47 -0.94 -0.53
C ASN A 169 -7.40 0.14 0.03
N GLY A 170 -7.67 0.07 1.33
CA GLY A 170 -8.38 1.12 2.05
C GLY A 170 -7.45 2.31 2.34
N THR A 171 -7.97 3.53 2.27
CA THR A 171 -7.24 4.75 2.63
C THR A 171 -8.17 5.74 3.30
N TYR A 172 -7.63 6.68 4.07
CA TYR A 172 -8.38 7.81 4.59
C TYR A 172 -8.05 9.06 3.76
N THR A 173 -9.07 9.83 3.37
CA THR A 173 -8.89 11.12 2.70
C THR A 173 -8.72 12.24 3.72
N THR A 174 -9.31 12.06 4.89
CA THR A 174 -9.15 12.92 6.07
C THR A 174 -9.11 12.03 7.30
N ASN A 175 -8.36 12.42 8.33
CA ASN A 175 -8.32 11.66 9.57
C ASN A 175 -9.69 11.67 10.26
N PRO A 176 -10.38 10.52 10.36
CA PRO A 176 -11.68 10.45 11.04
C PRO A 176 -11.55 10.27 12.55
N PHE A 177 -10.35 10.01 13.06
CA PHE A 177 -10.09 9.70 14.46
C PHE A 177 -9.80 10.96 15.26
N ARG A 178 -10.08 10.91 16.55
CA ARG A 178 -9.72 11.98 17.48
C ARG A 178 -8.38 11.67 18.11
N PRO A 179 -7.52 12.68 18.29
CA PRO A 179 -6.31 12.49 19.08
C PRO A 179 -6.61 11.92 20.46
N ILE A 180 -5.77 11.00 20.92
CA ILE A 180 -5.84 10.44 22.27
C ILE A 180 -5.42 11.51 23.27
N ASP A 181 -6.14 11.61 24.39
CA ASP A 181 -5.79 12.53 25.48
C ASP A 181 -4.40 12.23 26.05
N ARG A 182 -3.50 13.20 25.92
CA ARG A 182 -2.10 13.09 26.35
C ARG A 182 -1.83 13.52 27.78
N SER A 183 -2.85 13.92 28.55
CA SER A 183 -2.68 14.43 29.92
C SER A 183 -2.05 13.42 30.90
N GLY A 184 -2.15 12.13 30.58
CA GLY A 184 -1.55 11.03 31.34
C GLY A 184 -0.26 10.47 30.73
N TRP A 185 0.27 11.06 29.67
CA TRP A 185 1.43 10.52 28.98
C TRP A 185 2.74 10.83 29.71
N SER A 186 3.69 9.91 29.61
CA SER A 186 5.07 10.11 30.07
C SER A 186 6.07 9.45 29.14
N VAL A 187 7.27 10.00 29.10
CA VAL A 187 8.41 9.38 28.41
C VAL A 187 9.03 8.34 29.33
N GLU A 188 8.93 7.06 28.96
CA GLU A 188 9.48 5.94 29.73
C GLU A 188 10.95 5.64 29.38
N GLY A 189 11.40 6.05 28.20
CA GLY A 189 12.77 5.87 27.78
C GLY A 189 13.04 6.41 26.39
N PHE A 190 14.30 6.61 26.12
CA PHE A 190 14.78 7.12 24.83
C PHE A 190 16.23 6.70 24.59
N SER A 191 16.67 6.72 23.33
CA SER A 191 18.04 6.38 22.98
C SER A 191 19.05 7.39 23.51
N THR A 192 18.89 8.65 23.18
CA THR A 192 19.70 9.79 23.64
C THR A 192 18.89 11.08 23.54
N GLU A 193 19.33 12.12 24.24
CA GLU A 193 18.81 13.47 24.10
C GLU A 193 19.94 14.52 24.19
N GLU A 194 19.68 15.72 23.71
CA GLU A 194 20.59 16.89 23.80
C GLU A 194 19.88 18.02 24.56
N PRO A 195 19.87 17.99 25.89
CA PRO A 195 19.05 18.91 26.71
C PRO A 195 19.46 20.38 26.64
N GLU A 196 20.64 20.67 26.10
CA GLU A 196 21.13 22.04 25.92
C GLU A 196 21.14 22.47 24.45
N ALA A 197 20.27 21.91 23.63
CA ALA A 197 20.35 22.03 22.18
C ALA A 197 20.08 23.44 21.67
N GLN A 198 19.27 24.23 22.35
CA GLN A 198 18.86 25.54 21.86
C GLN A 198 18.70 26.56 22.98
N THR A 199 19.19 27.79 22.74
CA THR A 199 18.92 28.94 23.57
C THR A 199 17.54 29.53 23.27
N GLY A 200 16.76 29.83 24.30
CA GLY A 200 15.47 30.51 24.19
C GLY A 200 14.24 29.67 24.41
N TYR A 201 14.38 28.34 24.49
CA TYR A 201 13.34 27.40 24.94
C TYR A 201 14.01 26.39 25.86
N ASP A 202 13.65 26.40 27.13
CA ASP A 202 14.35 25.67 28.19
C ASP A 202 14.31 24.13 28.03
N ASP A 203 13.32 23.62 27.27
CA ASP A 203 13.14 22.19 27.08
C ASP A 203 13.55 21.66 25.70
N ASN A 204 14.09 22.53 24.84
CA ASN A 204 14.54 22.10 23.52
C ASN A 204 15.66 21.06 23.63
N GLY A 205 15.46 19.95 22.91
CA GLY A 205 16.36 18.80 22.85
C GLY A 205 15.99 17.69 23.80
N LYS A 206 15.19 17.94 24.84
CA LYS A 206 14.75 16.92 25.78
C LYS A 206 13.72 15.98 25.15
N ALA A 207 13.74 14.73 25.56
CA ALA A 207 12.78 13.72 25.08
C ALA A 207 11.32 14.07 25.43
N SER A 208 11.10 14.72 26.59
CA SER A 208 9.78 15.20 27.00
C SER A 208 9.15 16.19 26.04
N SER A 209 9.98 16.93 25.27
CA SER A 209 9.48 17.88 24.27
C SER A 209 8.82 17.23 23.04
N ALA A 210 8.89 15.92 22.91
CA ALA A 210 8.15 15.20 21.88
C ALA A 210 6.66 14.97 22.20
N ILE A 211 6.20 15.32 23.42
CA ILE A 211 4.82 15.12 23.87
C ILE A 211 4.29 16.29 24.70
N ASP A 212 4.90 17.47 24.63
CA ASP A 212 4.58 18.64 25.46
C ASP A 212 3.51 19.57 24.87
N ASP A 213 3.01 19.28 23.68
CA ASP A 213 2.01 20.06 22.95
C ASP A 213 2.51 21.48 22.57
N ILE A 214 3.82 21.66 22.47
CA ILE A 214 4.44 22.95 22.13
C ILE A 214 5.15 22.81 20.77
N PRO A 215 4.57 23.30 19.67
CA PRO A 215 5.11 23.05 18.32
C PRO A 215 6.52 23.59 18.03
N CYS A 216 7.02 24.48 18.87
CA CYS A 216 8.34 25.09 18.72
C CYS A 216 9.43 24.45 19.59
N THR A 217 9.08 23.52 20.46
CA THR A 217 10.02 22.63 21.14
C THR A 217 10.25 21.35 20.33
N TYR A 218 11.24 20.55 20.68
CA TYR A 218 11.48 19.27 20.01
C TYR A 218 12.40 18.37 20.84
N TRP A 219 12.23 17.07 20.75
CA TRP A 219 13.24 16.10 21.10
C TRP A 219 14.34 16.09 20.03
N GLY A 220 15.59 16.31 20.45
CA GLY A 220 16.78 16.18 19.62
C GLY A 220 17.70 15.14 20.19
N THR A 221 18.10 14.13 19.41
CA THR A 221 19.11 13.17 19.85
C THR A 221 20.48 13.85 19.94
N GLN A 222 21.37 13.27 20.75
CA GLN A 222 22.68 13.86 21.06
C GLN A 222 23.50 14.20 19.79
N TRP A 223 24.06 15.41 19.77
CA TRP A 223 24.84 15.89 18.61
C TRP A 223 26.09 16.70 18.99
N ARG A 224 26.19 17.15 20.24
CA ARG A 224 27.26 18.04 20.68
C ARG A 224 28.56 17.26 20.97
N ASP A 225 28.55 16.35 21.92
CA ASP A 225 29.72 15.61 22.37
C ASP A 225 29.82 14.25 21.69
N ALA A 226 28.71 13.59 21.49
CA ALA A 226 28.60 12.39 20.71
C ALA A 226 27.64 12.56 19.55
N LYS A 227 27.78 11.75 18.51
CA LYS A 227 26.95 11.78 17.30
C LYS A 227 26.51 10.36 16.96
N PRO A 228 25.77 9.70 17.86
CA PRO A 228 25.21 8.41 17.55
C PRO A 228 24.29 8.57 16.34
N GLY A 229 24.45 7.69 15.36
CA GLY A 229 23.53 7.63 14.23
C GLY A 229 22.28 6.83 14.56
N PRO A 230 21.26 6.85 13.67
CA PRO A 230 20.12 5.95 13.80
C PRO A 230 20.56 4.47 13.90
N PRO A 231 19.75 3.61 14.56
CA PRO A 231 18.39 3.87 15.01
C PRO A 231 18.29 4.64 16.31
N HIS A 232 17.38 5.63 16.34
CA HIS A 232 17.01 6.35 17.55
C HIS A 232 15.59 5.98 17.96
N TRP A 233 15.34 5.88 19.27
CA TRP A 233 14.02 5.49 19.74
C TRP A 233 13.56 6.30 20.93
N ILE A 234 12.24 6.44 21.04
CA ILE A 234 11.52 7.01 22.17
C ILE A 234 10.35 6.10 22.52
N THR A 235 10.13 5.86 23.81
CA THR A 235 9.03 5.05 24.35
C THR A 235 8.13 5.93 25.18
N ILE A 236 6.84 5.86 24.91
CA ILE A 236 5.78 6.61 25.61
C ILE A 236 4.89 5.63 26.37
N ASP A 237 4.62 5.95 27.64
CA ASP A 237 3.51 5.38 28.42
C ASP A 237 2.29 6.30 28.28
N MET A 238 1.20 5.78 27.76
CA MET A 238 -0.07 6.52 27.65
C MET A 238 -0.87 6.55 28.94
N GLY A 239 -0.34 5.91 30.03
CA GLY A 239 -0.98 5.83 31.34
C GLY A 239 -2.08 4.78 31.45
N LYS A 240 -2.66 4.36 30.34
CA LYS A 240 -3.67 3.31 30.20
C LYS A 240 -3.62 2.68 28.82
N SER A 241 -4.26 1.54 28.68
CA SER A 241 -4.41 0.90 27.35
C SER A 241 -5.40 1.69 26.50
N GLU A 242 -5.02 2.02 25.25
CA GLU A 242 -5.79 2.77 24.26
C GLU A 242 -5.89 1.99 22.97
N GLU A 243 -6.97 2.21 22.20
CA GLU A 243 -7.09 1.72 20.83
C GLU A 243 -6.39 2.71 19.89
N LEU A 244 -5.45 2.20 19.11
CA LEU A 244 -4.58 2.97 18.21
C LEU A 244 -4.94 2.67 16.76
N HIS A 245 -5.21 3.70 15.98
CA HIS A 245 -5.45 3.63 14.53
C HIS A 245 -4.30 4.23 13.73
N GLY A 246 -3.50 5.10 14.34
CA GLY A 246 -2.39 5.76 13.71
C GLY A 246 -1.68 6.78 14.58
N PHE A 247 -0.77 7.52 13.96
CA PHE A 247 0.08 8.50 14.63
C PHE A 247 0.25 9.74 13.76
N THR A 248 0.34 10.91 14.41
CA THR A 248 0.84 12.13 13.79
C THR A 248 2.24 12.40 14.33
N ILE A 249 3.20 12.53 13.43
CA ILE A 249 4.58 12.87 13.77
C ILE A 249 4.88 14.26 13.22
N ARG A 250 5.09 15.22 14.13
CA ARG A 250 5.54 16.56 13.78
C ARG A 250 7.06 16.62 13.80
N GLY A 251 7.65 17.00 12.69
CA GLY A 251 9.08 17.28 12.58
C GLY A 251 9.44 18.64 13.14
N ARG A 252 10.73 18.86 13.39
CA ARG A 252 11.25 20.18 13.74
C ARG A 252 11.11 21.15 12.57
N ALA A 253 10.58 22.34 12.82
CA ALA A 253 10.51 23.43 11.87
C ALA A 253 11.81 24.26 11.81
N ASP A 254 12.02 24.99 10.71
CA ASP A 254 13.10 25.95 10.55
C ASP A 254 12.61 27.17 9.75
N PRO A 255 12.48 28.35 10.37
CA PRO A 255 12.65 28.63 11.80
C PRO A 255 11.58 27.96 12.67
N PHE A 256 11.84 27.80 13.97
CA PHE A 256 10.99 27.04 14.91
C PHE A 256 9.51 27.47 14.96
N THR A 257 9.22 28.71 14.61
CA THR A 257 7.87 29.30 14.63
C THR A 257 7.16 29.20 13.27
N SER A 258 7.71 28.44 12.32
CA SER A 258 7.16 28.28 10.97
C SER A 258 6.54 26.89 10.79
N ASP A 259 5.84 26.72 9.66
CA ASP A 259 5.40 25.41 9.17
C ASP A 259 6.34 24.84 8.10
N THR A 260 7.54 25.42 7.97
CA THR A 260 8.55 24.90 7.06
C THR A 260 9.36 23.80 7.77
N PRO A 261 9.35 22.56 7.28
CA PRO A 261 10.12 21.50 7.89
C PRO A 261 11.62 21.78 7.74
N LYS A 262 12.39 21.48 8.80
CA LYS A 262 13.84 21.50 8.71
C LYS A 262 14.32 20.54 7.61
N ALA A 263 15.29 20.98 6.81
CA ALA A 263 15.77 20.22 5.65
C ALA A 263 16.39 18.85 6.01
N SER A 264 16.81 18.66 7.26
CA SER A 264 17.46 17.43 7.71
C SER A 264 17.20 17.14 9.18
N GLY A 265 17.22 15.85 9.55
CA GLY A 265 17.07 15.39 10.92
C GLY A 265 15.65 14.99 11.33
N ASN A 266 14.61 15.42 10.62
CA ASN A 266 13.25 14.90 10.84
C ASN A 266 13.14 13.42 10.44
N PRO A 267 12.24 12.63 11.01
CA PRO A 267 12.06 11.23 10.62
C PRO A 267 11.76 11.07 9.13
N ARG A 268 12.40 10.08 8.49
CA ARG A 268 12.10 9.64 7.13
C ARG A 268 11.60 8.21 7.09
N ILE A 269 12.27 7.31 7.83
CA ILE A 269 11.82 5.92 8.00
C ILE A 269 11.78 5.64 9.48
N PHE A 270 10.65 5.15 9.96
CA PHE A 270 10.50 4.77 11.36
C PHE A 270 9.56 3.59 11.52
N ASN A 271 9.80 2.87 12.61
CA ASN A 271 8.97 1.77 13.06
C ASN A 271 8.13 2.21 14.24
N VAL A 272 6.94 1.63 14.36
CA VAL A 272 6.12 1.71 15.57
C VAL A 272 5.95 0.31 16.14
N ASP A 273 6.32 0.17 17.41
CA ASP A 273 6.12 -1.03 18.21
C ASP A 273 5.19 -0.68 19.37
N VAL A 274 4.32 -1.61 19.77
CA VAL A 274 3.38 -1.45 20.90
C VAL A 274 3.58 -2.53 21.96
N SER A 275 3.18 -2.23 23.20
CA SER A 275 3.32 -3.12 24.34
C SER A 275 2.29 -2.80 25.42
N ASP A 276 1.86 -3.80 26.17
CA ASP A 276 1.04 -3.61 27.39
C ASP A 276 1.88 -3.60 28.67
N ASP A 277 3.10 -4.16 28.64
CA ASP A 277 3.95 -4.40 29.81
C ASP A 277 5.32 -3.69 29.76
N ASN A 278 5.58 -2.92 28.70
CA ASN A 278 6.89 -2.28 28.41
C ASN A 278 8.07 -3.28 28.30
N ALA A 279 7.79 -4.56 28.14
CA ALA A 279 8.79 -5.63 28.03
C ALA A 279 8.65 -6.43 26.75
N SER A 280 7.43 -6.84 26.40
CA SER A 280 7.09 -7.58 25.20
C SER A 280 6.55 -6.63 24.13
N TRP A 281 7.21 -6.56 22.98
CA TRP A 281 6.91 -5.58 21.93
C TRP A 281 6.44 -6.24 20.64
N THR A 282 5.39 -5.68 20.05
CA THR A 282 4.86 -6.10 18.75
C THR A 282 4.98 -4.96 17.75
N ARG A 283 5.58 -5.22 16.58
CA ARG A 283 5.63 -4.27 15.47
C ARG A 283 4.26 -4.12 14.85
N VAL A 284 3.74 -2.88 14.82
CA VAL A 284 2.44 -2.54 14.21
C VAL A 284 2.57 -1.72 12.93
N GLY A 285 3.75 -1.20 12.62
CA GLY A 285 3.98 -0.51 11.36
C GLY A 285 5.44 -0.14 11.11
N THR A 286 5.79 -0.02 9.84
CA THR A 286 7.01 0.60 9.33
C THR A 286 6.61 1.64 8.30
N PHE A 287 6.98 2.89 8.53
CA PHE A 287 6.52 4.01 7.73
C PHE A 287 7.68 4.71 7.06
N THR A 288 7.48 5.08 5.79
CA THR A 288 8.35 5.99 5.05
C THR A 288 7.56 7.26 4.77
N VAL A 289 8.08 8.41 5.20
CA VAL A 289 7.38 9.68 5.10
C VAL A 289 8.22 10.73 4.36
N GLU A 290 7.52 11.68 3.75
CA GLU A 290 8.14 12.83 3.11
C GLU A 290 8.60 13.85 4.13
N ASN A 291 9.45 14.80 3.71
CA ASN A 291 9.84 15.92 4.55
C ASN A 291 8.72 16.98 4.61
N ARG A 292 7.71 16.67 5.38
CA ARG A 292 6.60 17.58 5.75
C ARG A 292 6.71 17.96 7.21
N ILE A 293 6.09 19.07 7.60
CA ILE A 293 6.08 19.47 9.00
C ILE A 293 5.31 18.46 9.86
N GLU A 294 4.22 17.94 9.35
CA GLU A 294 3.41 16.89 9.96
C GLU A 294 3.19 15.74 8.98
N ASN A 295 3.28 14.53 9.48
CA ASN A 295 2.99 13.32 8.75
C ASN A 295 1.99 12.48 9.57
N GLU A 296 0.80 12.29 9.03
CA GLU A 296 -0.15 11.31 9.54
C GLU A 296 0.16 9.95 8.93
N VAL A 297 0.24 8.94 9.77
CA VAL A 297 0.41 7.54 9.37
C VAL A 297 -0.66 6.68 10.01
N TYR A 298 -1.22 5.78 9.25
CA TYR A 298 -2.31 4.90 9.67
C TYR A 298 -1.80 3.47 9.77
N LEU A 299 -2.27 2.74 10.76
CA LEU A 299 -1.95 1.33 10.91
C LEU A 299 -2.74 0.48 9.91
N ASP A 300 -2.12 -0.59 9.41
CA ASP A 300 -2.81 -1.58 8.56
C ASP A 300 -3.97 -2.25 9.32
N HIS A 301 -3.78 -2.45 10.62
CA HIS A 301 -4.78 -2.95 11.57
C HIS A 301 -4.68 -2.14 12.86
N LYS A 302 -5.82 -1.80 13.45
CA LYS A 302 -5.83 -1.14 14.76
C LYS A 302 -5.13 -2.01 15.80
N ALA A 303 -4.51 -1.38 16.76
CA ALA A 303 -3.84 -2.03 17.88
C ALA A 303 -4.40 -1.53 19.22
N THR A 304 -4.34 -2.34 20.26
CA THR A 304 -4.68 -1.91 21.63
C THR A 304 -3.46 -2.11 22.50
N ALA A 305 -2.99 -1.04 23.15
CA ALA A 305 -1.78 -1.10 23.97
C ALA A 305 -1.70 0.09 24.95
N ARG A 306 -0.90 -0.05 26.01
CA ARG A 306 -0.57 1.02 26.93
C ARG A 306 0.68 1.80 26.51
N TYR A 307 1.66 1.12 25.93
CA TYR A 307 2.94 1.71 25.52
C TYR A 307 3.08 1.67 24.02
N PHE A 308 3.70 2.70 23.47
CA PHE A 308 4.24 2.64 22.11
C PHE A 308 5.68 3.12 22.07
N ARG A 309 6.42 2.63 21.07
CA ARG A 309 7.80 3.02 20.79
C ARG A 309 7.94 3.41 19.35
N ILE A 310 8.45 4.61 19.10
CA ILE A 310 8.86 5.04 17.76
C ILE A 310 10.37 4.84 17.65
N THR A 311 10.79 4.08 16.64
CA THR A 311 12.20 3.84 16.32
C THR A 311 12.51 4.41 14.95
N VAL A 312 13.20 5.55 14.90
CA VAL A 312 13.65 6.20 13.66
C VAL A 312 14.89 5.48 13.15
N THR A 313 14.78 4.88 11.97
CA THR A 313 15.87 4.13 11.32
C THR A 313 16.58 4.93 10.23
N ALA A 314 15.91 5.96 9.68
CA ALA A 314 16.50 6.93 8.76
C ALA A 314 15.87 8.30 8.94
N THR A 315 16.67 9.35 8.76
CA THR A 315 16.25 10.75 8.87
C THR A 315 16.23 11.45 7.52
N GLN A 316 15.52 12.54 7.42
CA GLN A 316 15.59 13.43 6.26
C GLN A 316 17.03 13.98 6.13
N GLY A 317 17.54 13.98 4.89
CA GLY A 317 18.91 14.41 4.60
C GLY A 317 19.99 13.49 5.19
N ASP A 318 19.64 12.24 5.55
CA ASP A 318 20.55 11.20 6.11
C ASP A 318 21.43 11.72 7.27
N MET A 319 20.82 12.57 8.13
CA MET A 319 21.49 13.12 9.31
C MET A 319 21.66 12.06 10.39
N TYR A 320 22.77 12.16 11.13
CA TYR A 320 23.01 11.33 12.32
C TYR A 320 22.08 11.68 13.48
N GLN A 321 21.48 12.88 13.51
CA GLN A 321 20.57 13.36 14.55
C GLN A 321 19.12 13.15 14.13
N THR A 322 18.27 12.78 15.08
CA THR A 322 16.80 12.79 14.95
C THR A 322 16.22 13.98 15.68
N CYS A 323 15.23 14.66 15.06
CA CYS A 323 14.44 15.73 15.68
C CYS A 323 12.96 15.43 15.52
N ILE A 324 12.22 15.38 16.64
CA ILE A 324 10.75 15.24 16.67
C ILE A 324 10.18 16.35 17.54
N ALA A 325 9.31 17.19 16.96
CA ALA A 325 8.71 18.29 17.70
C ALA A 325 7.45 17.84 18.47
N ASP A 326 6.66 16.93 17.88
CA ASP A 326 5.50 16.39 18.58
C ASP A 326 5.11 15.00 18.07
N ILE A 327 4.48 14.22 18.94
CA ILE A 327 3.94 12.90 18.67
C ILE A 327 2.51 12.87 19.20
N GLU A 328 1.56 12.59 18.33
CA GLU A 328 0.20 12.27 18.68
C GLU A 328 -0.13 10.85 18.26
N ALA A 329 -1.10 10.23 18.93
CA ALA A 329 -1.73 8.99 18.53
C ALA A 329 -3.25 9.19 18.44
N PHE A 330 -3.91 8.43 17.58
CA PHE A 330 -5.36 8.49 17.40
C PHE A 330 -5.94 7.12 17.13
#